data_d40c77cc9960b1abc79b7933071942e5
#
_entry.id   d40c77cc9960b1abc79b7933071942e5
#
_cell.length_a   1.000
_cell.length_b   1.000
_cell.length_c   1.000
_cell.angle_alpha   90.00
_cell.angle_beta   90.00
_cell.angle_gamma   90.00
#
_symmetry.space_group_name_H-M   'P 1'
#
loop_
_entity.id
_entity.type
_entity.pdbx_description
1 polymer ?
#
loop_
_entity_poly.entity_id
_entity_poly.type
_entity_poly.pdbx_seq_one_letter_code
_entity_poly.pdbx_strand_id
1 'polypeptide(L)'
;MAIDFKKKLASRTITSKTNPIELYGTLDRKSVAGPLRPAQEIVLSEWYTKRRTDRDLIIKLHAGEGKTLVGLLLLQSLLNSKEGPCLYICPNKYLVRQVCSEADKFGIPFCTFGESAEIPNDFLAGSKILITHVQKIFNGRSVFGTDNNYIKTGSVLMDDSHACIDTIKSAFTISISKSENPEIYSKILTLFNDDMIEQGEGSWLDIQTGDYNTFMAVPYWSWNNKKTEMLRILSATQEKRQIYYTWPLMCDQIENYCCYISGSKIEISPYNVSIRTFGSFSYATHRILMSATIQDDSFFVKGLEFSPEAVRIRCGTKNKNGLAKKC
;
A
#
# COMPACT_ATOMS: atom_id res chain seq x y z
N MET A 1 4.48 6.96 -58.86
CA MET A 1 5.43 6.69 -57.73
C MET A 1 4.67 5.98 -56.65
N ALA A 2 4.93 4.68 -56.44
CA ALA A 2 4.31 3.94 -55.34
C ALA A 2 5.08 4.32 -54.06
N ILE A 3 4.39 4.78 -53.06
CA ILE A 3 4.97 5.11 -51.74
C ILE A 3 5.27 3.79 -51.06
N ASP A 4 6.56 3.52 -50.84
CA ASP A 4 7.01 2.31 -50.12
C ASP A 4 6.70 2.47 -48.63
N PHE A 5 5.54 2.02 -48.21
CA PHE A 5 5.07 2.03 -46.83
C PHE A 5 5.98 1.23 -45.87
N LYS A 6 6.62 0.15 -46.35
CA LYS A 6 7.57 -0.63 -45.52
C LYS A 6 8.81 0.16 -45.12
N LYS A 7 9.35 0.97 -46.07
CA LYS A 7 10.51 1.84 -45.79
C LYS A 7 10.17 3.00 -44.85
N LYS A 8 8.94 3.53 -44.95
CA LYS A 8 8.43 4.58 -44.05
C LYS A 8 8.14 4.07 -42.61
N LEU A 9 7.69 2.82 -42.48
CA LEU A 9 7.52 2.19 -41.16
C LEU A 9 8.86 1.84 -40.48
N ALA A 10 9.84 1.36 -41.24
CA ALA A 10 11.18 1.00 -40.70
C ALA A 10 12.01 2.21 -40.25
N SER A 11 11.71 3.42 -40.73
CA SER A 11 12.43 4.65 -40.34
C SER A 11 11.76 5.45 -39.22
N ARG A 12 10.60 5.05 -38.74
CA ARG A 12 9.99 5.63 -37.54
C ARG A 12 10.65 5.00 -36.30
N THR A 13 11.68 5.63 -35.81
CA THR A 13 12.04 5.50 -34.38
C THR A 13 10.83 6.00 -33.62
N ILE A 14 10.03 5.07 -33.08
CA ILE A 14 8.89 5.41 -32.20
C ILE A 14 9.53 5.95 -30.91
N THR A 15 9.77 7.25 -30.88
CA THR A 15 10.12 7.93 -29.63
C THR A 15 8.89 7.86 -28.73
N SER A 16 8.96 7.03 -27.70
CA SER A 16 7.86 6.92 -26.74
C SER A 16 7.64 8.27 -26.07
N LYS A 17 6.41 8.77 -26.13
CA LYS A 17 6.06 10.06 -25.52
C LYS A 17 6.16 9.96 -23.99
N THR A 18 6.78 10.97 -23.38
CA THR A 18 6.92 11.06 -21.91
C THR A 18 5.95 12.08 -21.30
N ASN A 19 5.47 13.06 -22.07
CA ASN A 19 4.41 13.94 -21.60
C ASN A 19 3.09 13.14 -21.53
N PRO A 20 2.43 13.00 -20.37
CA PRO A 20 1.27 12.13 -20.20
C PRO A 20 0.05 12.59 -21.02
N ILE A 21 -0.09 13.88 -21.33
CA ILE A 21 -1.17 14.41 -22.16
C ILE A 21 -0.93 14.04 -23.63
N GLU A 22 0.30 14.23 -24.14
CA GLU A 22 0.67 13.80 -25.47
C GLU A 22 0.61 12.28 -25.62
N LEU A 23 1.08 11.54 -24.59
CA LEU A 23 1.01 10.10 -24.51
C LEU A 23 -0.43 9.61 -24.69
N TYR A 24 -1.38 10.22 -23.97
CA TYR A 24 -2.80 9.88 -24.09
C TYR A 24 -3.32 9.98 -25.51
N GLY A 25 -2.86 10.98 -26.28
CA GLY A 25 -3.20 11.16 -27.69
C GLY A 25 -2.67 10.05 -28.61
N THR A 26 -1.64 9.29 -28.21
CA THR A 26 -1.00 8.23 -29.01
C THR A 26 -1.46 6.81 -28.65
N LEU A 27 -2.24 6.64 -27.58
CA LEU A 27 -2.72 5.33 -27.13
C LEU A 27 -3.80 4.76 -28.08
N ASP A 28 -3.75 3.44 -28.26
CA ASP A 28 -4.78 2.69 -29.00
C ASP A 28 -6.01 2.44 -28.09
N ARG A 29 -6.82 3.50 -27.94
CA ARG A 29 -7.96 3.53 -27.03
C ARG A 29 -9.20 2.92 -27.65
N LYS A 30 -10.01 2.20 -26.86
CA LYS A 30 -11.34 1.76 -27.27
C LYS A 30 -12.25 2.96 -27.57
N SER A 31 -13.22 2.79 -28.47
CA SER A 31 -14.12 3.86 -28.92
C SER A 31 -14.91 4.56 -27.80
N VAL A 32 -15.13 3.87 -26.68
CA VAL A 32 -15.80 4.43 -25.49
C VAL A 32 -14.89 5.35 -24.64
N ALA A 33 -13.60 5.43 -24.95
CA ALA A 33 -12.67 6.30 -24.25
C ALA A 33 -12.75 7.73 -24.80
N GLY A 34 -13.39 8.62 -24.04
CA GLY A 34 -13.49 10.04 -24.37
C GLY A 34 -12.17 10.81 -24.20
N PRO A 35 -12.18 12.14 -24.42
CA PRO A 35 -11.03 13.00 -24.17
C PRO A 35 -10.69 13.03 -22.66
N LEU A 36 -9.49 13.52 -22.33
CA LEU A 36 -9.12 13.82 -20.94
C LEU A 36 -10.10 14.88 -20.38
N ARG A 37 -10.42 14.73 -19.09
CA ARG A 37 -11.24 15.72 -18.38
C ARG A 37 -10.36 16.90 -17.96
N PRO A 38 -10.89 18.12 -17.82
CA PRO A 38 -10.09 19.28 -17.41
C PRO A 38 -9.30 19.09 -16.12
N ALA A 39 -9.89 18.40 -15.11
CA ALA A 39 -9.22 18.09 -13.86
C ALA A 39 -8.00 17.16 -14.06
N GLN A 40 -8.12 16.18 -14.95
CA GLN A 40 -7.02 15.28 -15.29
C GLN A 40 -5.89 16.02 -16.01
N GLU A 41 -6.21 16.85 -16.99
CA GLU A 41 -5.22 17.65 -17.73
C GLU A 41 -4.45 18.58 -16.81
N ILE A 42 -5.13 19.27 -15.87
CA ILE A 42 -4.49 20.16 -14.89
C ILE A 42 -3.48 19.37 -14.05
N VAL A 43 -3.88 18.23 -13.48
CA VAL A 43 -3.02 17.42 -12.61
C VAL A 43 -1.83 16.85 -13.40
N LEU A 44 -2.08 16.29 -14.59
CA LEU A 44 -1.03 15.72 -15.43
C LEU A 44 -0.03 16.78 -15.92
N SER A 45 -0.50 17.97 -16.29
CA SER A 45 0.34 19.09 -16.68
C SER A 45 1.17 19.63 -15.51
N GLU A 46 0.56 19.83 -14.35
CA GLU A 46 1.25 20.29 -13.14
C GLU A 46 2.32 19.31 -12.70
N TRP A 47 1.99 18.01 -12.68
CA TRP A 47 2.97 16.97 -12.38
C TRP A 47 4.14 17.00 -13.35
N TYR A 48 3.88 16.97 -14.65
CA TYR A 48 4.93 16.88 -15.67
C TYR A 48 5.86 18.08 -15.66
N THR A 49 5.33 19.28 -15.44
CA THR A 49 6.10 20.52 -15.52
C THR A 49 6.83 20.87 -14.22
N LYS A 50 6.30 20.45 -13.05
CA LYS A 50 6.82 20.95 -11.76
C LYS A 50 7.24 19.87 -10.79
N ARG A 51 6.69 18.63 -10.91
CA ARG A 51 6.76 17.62 -9.86
C ARG A 51 7.32 16.28 -10.33
N ARG A 52 7.69 16.17 -11.59
CA ARG A 52 8.11 14.92 -12.18
C ARG A 52 9.33 14.29 -11.51
N THR A 53 10.23 15.10 -10.99
CA THR A 53 11.45 14.66 -10.31
C THR A 53 11.26 14.45 -8.81
N ASP A 54 10.09 14.77 -8.26
CA ASP A 54 9.82 14.57 -6.85
C ASP A 54 9.77 13.06 -6.56
N ARG A 55 10.46 12.65 -5.50
CA ARG A 55 10.42 11.26 -5.06
C ARG A 55 9.07 10.91 -4.48
N ASP A 56 8.57 11.75 -3.59
CA ASP A 56 7.33 11.56 -2.84
C ASP A 56 6.28 12.55 -3.34
N LEU A 57 5.15 12.02 -3.79
CA LEU A 57 4.06 12.82 -4.34
C LEU A 57 2.72 12.37 -3.79
N ILE A 58 1.88 13.33 -3.41
CA ILE A 58 0.49 13.09 -3.03
C ILE A 58 -0.42 13.79 -4.02
N ILE A 59 -1.28 13.01 -4.70
CA ILE A 59 -2.26 13.50 -5.66
C ILE A 59 -3.64 13.41 -5.05
N LYS A 60 -4.32 14.56 -4.98
CA LYS A 60 -5.70 14.66 -4.50
C LYS A 60 -6.64 14.88 -5.67
N LEU A 61 -7.48 13.90 -5.94
CA LEU A 61 -8.56 13.97 -6.94
C LEU A 61 -9.85 13.46 -6.31
N HIS A 62 -10.96 14.16 -6.54
CA HIS A 62 -12.26 13.71 -6.02
C HIS A 62 -12.71 12.39 -6.65
N ALA A 63 -13.64 11.71 -5.97
CA ALA A 63 -14.27 10.53 -6.52
C ALA A 63 -14.96 10.88 -7.85
N GLY A 64 -14.83 9.99 -8.85
CA GLY A 64 -15.41 10.23 -10.19
C GLY A 64 -14.56 11.08 -11.13
N GLU A 65 -13.48 11.73 -10.71
CA GLU A 65 -12.59 12.51 -11.60
C GLU A 65 -11.62 11.65 -12.44
N GLY A 66 -11.71 10.33 -12.32
CA GLY A 66 -10.91 9.40 -13.12
C GLY A 66 -9.46 9.27 -12.63
N LYS A 67 -9.25 9.15 -11.32
CA LYS A 67 -7.94 8.92 -10.69
C LYS A 67 -7.15 7.80 -11.35
N THR A 68 -7.81 6.67 -11.63
CA THR A 68 -7.19 5.48 -12.22
C THR A 68 -6.45 5.81 -13.52
N LEU A 69 -7.08 6.55 -14.43
CA LEU A 69 -6.45 6.96 -15.69
C LEU A 69 -5.24 7.88 -15.43
N VAL A 70 -5.36 8.84 -14.51
CA VAL A 70 -4.24 9.72 -14.15
C VAL A 70 -3.06 8.88 -13.65
N GLY A 71 -3.29 7.96 -12.71
CA GLY A 71 -2.25 7.08 -12.17
C GLY A 71 -1.59 6.21 -13.23
N LEU A 72 -2.37 5.61 -14.14
CA LEU A 72 -1.85 4.80 -15.23
C LEU A 72 -1.00 5.63 -16.20
N LEU A 73 -1.42 6.85 -16.55
CA LEU A 73 -0.66 7.75 -17.43
C LEU A 73 0.64 8.24 -16.79
N LEU A 74 0.64 8.50 -15.49
CA LEU A 74 1.86 8.85 -14.75
C LEU A 74 2.88 7.70 -14.81
N LEU A 75 2.45 6.48 -14.47
CA LEU A 75 3.34 5.32 -14.51
C LEU A 75 3.81 4.99 -15.93
N GLN A 76 2.94 5.11 -16.94
CA GLN A 76 3.34 4.89 -18.33
C GLN A 76 4.33 5.95 -18.81
N SER A 77 4.17 7.20 -18.39
CA SER A 77 5.13 8.29 -18.65
C SER A 77 6.52 7.98 -18.04
N LEU A 78 6.54 7.53 -16.78
CA LEU A 78 7.76 7.14 -16.08
C LEU A 78 8.40 5.91 -16.72
N LEU A 79 7.61 4.92 -17.13
CA LEU A 79 8.07 3.73 -17.84
C LEU A 79 8.74 4.11 -19.18
N ASN A 80 8.11 4.99 -19.96
CA ASN A 80 8.63 5.51 -21.22
C ASN A 80 9.93 6.31 -21.02
N SER A 81 10.13 6.87 -19.83
CA SER A 81 11.35 7.59 -19.44
C SER A 81 12.42 6.68 -18.86
N LYS A 82 12.20 5.35 -18.86
CA LYS A 82 13.09 4.33 -18.26
C LYS A 82 13.27 4.48 -16.75
N GLU A 83 12.26 4.99 -16.07
CA GLU A 83 12.18 5.11 -14.61
C GLU A 83 11.35 3.96 -13.98
N GLY A 84 11.30 2.82 -14.68
CA GLY A 84 10.71 1.57 -14.24
C GLY A 84 11.72 0.67 -13.48
N PRO A 85 11.25 -0.51 -13.04
CA PRO A 85 9.90 -1.07 -13.16
C PRO A 85 8.82 -0.26 -12.46
N CYS A 86 7.59 -0.23 -13.04
CA CYS A 86 6.48 0.56 -12.55
C CYS A 86 5.39 -0.31 -11.92
N LEU A 87 4.97 0.03 -10.71
CA LEU A 87 4.04 -0.73 -9.89
C LEU A 87 2.80 0.10 -9.55
N TYR A 88 1.60 -0.42 -9.87
CA TYR A 88 0.31 0.13 -9.47
C TYR A 88 -0.30 -0.73 -8.36
N ILE A 89 -0.50 -0.16 -7.18
CA ILE A 89 -0.99 -0.87 -6.00
C ILE A 89 -2.44 -0.47 -5.72
N CYS A 90 -3.32 -1.46 -5.65
CA CYS A 90 -4.72 -1.33 -5.25
C CYS A 90 -4.93 -1.86 -3.83
N PRO A 91 -5.95 -1.40 -3.10
CA PRO A 91 -6.29 -1.92 -1.77
C PRO A 91 -6.62 -3.42 -1.77
N ASN A 92 -7.28 -3.91 -2.81
CA ASN A 92 -7.78 -5.29 -2.88
C ASN A 92 -7.85 -5.83 -4.32
N LYS A 93 -8.11 -7.14 -4.44
CA LYS A 93 -8.19 -7.83 -5.73
C LYS A 93 -9.34 -7.36 -6.64
N TYR A 94 -10.44 -6.87 -6.07
CA TYR A 94 -11.56 -6.36 -6.85
C TYR A 94 -11.15 -5.10 -7.62
N LEU A 95 -10.50 -4.16 -6.93
CA LEU A 95 -9.99 -2.93 -7.55
C LEU A 95 -8.88 -3.21 -8.57
N VAL A 96 -8.04 -4.23 -8.35
CA VAL A 96 -7.08 -4.69 -9.39
C VAL A 96 -7.79 -4.98 -10.71
N ARG A 97 -8.87 -5.76 -10.68
CA ARG A 97 -9.63 -6.10 -11.90
C ARG A 97 -10.22 -4.86 -12.58
N GLN A 98 -10.70 -3.92 -11.78
CA GLN A 98 -11.25 -2.66 -12.29
C GLN A 98 -10.16 -1.81 -12.96
N VAL A 99 -8.98 -1.68 -12.34
CA VAL A 99 -7.84 -0.95 -12.91
C VAL A 99 -7.34 -1.62 -14.20
N CYS A 100 -7.27 -2.95 -14.24
CA CYS A 100 -6.93 -3.69 -15.47
C CYS A 100 -7.93 -3.42 -16.60
N SER A 101 -9.22 -3.41 -16.30
CA SER A 101 -10.27 -3.08 -17.29
C SER A 101 -10.14 -1.65 -17.82
N GLU A 102 -9.80 -0.70 -16.95
CA GLU A 102 -9.54 0.69 -17.38
C GLU A 102 -8.25 0.79 -18.20
N ALA A 103 -7.18 0.07 -17.83
CA ALA A 103 -5.93 0.03 -18.62
C ALA A 103 -6.18 -0.52 -20.03
N ASP A 104 -6.95 -1.61 -20.15
CA ASP A 104 -7.38 -2.18 -21.44
C ASP A 104 -8.20 -1.19 -22.26
N LYS A 105 -9.13 -0.48 -21.62
CA LYS A 105 -9.98 0.53 -22.27
C LYS A 105 -9.15 1.66 -22.88
N PHE A 106 -8.09 2.06 -22.20
CA PHE A 106 -7.23 3.16 -22.66
C PHE A 106 -6.00 2.69 -23.45
N GLY A 107 -5.84 1.38 -23.68
CA GLY A 107 -4.71 0.84 -24.45
C GLY A 107 -3.36 1.00 -23.74
N ILE A 108 -3.35 1.00 -22.41
CA ILE A 108 -2.12 1.11 -21.60
C ILE A 108 -1.61 -0.30 -21.31
N PRO A 109 -0.36 -0.64 -21.68
CA PRO A 109 0.22 -1.96 -21.44
C PRO A 109 0.39 -2.25 -19.96
N PHE A 110 -0.12 -3.37 -19.49
CA PHE A 110 0.04 -3.83 -18.12
C PHE A 110 0.26 -5.33 -18.02
N CYS A 111 0.65 -5.79 -16.86
CA CYS A 111 0.70 -7.20 -16.46
C CYS A 111 0.14 -7.37 -15.05
N THR A 112 -0.22 -8.61 -14.72
CA THR A 112 -0.69 -9.02 -13.39
C THR A 112 0.01 -10.31 -13.00
N PHE A 113 -0.09 -10.70 -11.72
CA PHE A 113 0.36 -12.02 -11.30
C PHE A 113 -0.45 -13.13 -11.99
N GLY A 114 0.27 -14.13 -12.50
CA GLY A 114 -0.32 -15.37 -12.98
C GLY A 114 -0.67 -16.33 -11.82
N GLU A 115 -0.99 -17.58 -12.17
CA GLU A 115 -1.30 -18.63 -11.18
C GLU A 115 -0.10 -19.00 -10.30
N SER A 116 1.12 -18.96 -10.84
CA SER A 116 2.37 -19.25 -10.10
C SER A 116 2.69 -18.24 -9.00
N ALA A 117 2.02 -17.14 -8.93
CA ALA A 117 2.32 -16.01 -8.04
C ALA A 117 3.74 -15.42 -8.18
N GLU A 118 4.48 -15.81 -9.22
CA GLU A 118 5.80 -15.25 -9.55
C GLU A 118 5.68 -13.85 -10.14
N ILE A 119 6.71 -13.04 -9.94
CA ILE A 119 6.75 -11.69 -10.49
C ILE A 119 6.88 -11.76 -12.01
N PRO A 120 5.99 -11.09 -12.77
CA PRO A 120 6.02 -11.16 -14.24
C PRO A 120 7.32 -10.59 -14.84
N ASN A 121 7.88 -11.30 -15.82
CA ASN A 121 9.07 -10.84 -16.53
C ASN A 121 8.88 -9.51 -17.25
N ASP A 122 7.68 -9.21 -17.74
CA ASP A 122 7.34 -7.93 -18.36
C ASP A 122 7.51 -6.75 -17.39
N PHE A 123 7.20 -6.97 -16.09
CA PHE A 123 7.46 -5.98 -15.06
C PHE A 123 8.97 -5.84 -14.79
N LEU A 124 9.68 -6.94 -14.58
CA LEU A 124 11.12 -6.91 -14.30
C LEU A 124 11.91 -6.25 -15.44
N ALA A 125 11.51 -6.48 -16.68
CA ALA A 125 12.09 -5.85 -17.86
C ALA A 125 11.72 -4.35 -18.02
N GLY A 126 10.81 -3.83 -17.20
CA GLY A 126 10.30 -2.47 -17.33
C GLY A 126 9.53 -2.24 -18.64
N SER A 127 8.85 -3.26 -19.16
CA SER A 127 8.08 -3.17 -20.41
C SER A 127 6.59 -2.91 -20.18
N LYS A 128 6.06 -3.33 -19.03
CA LYS A 128 4.65 -3.14 -18.64
C LYS A 128 4.51 -2.72 -17.18
N ILE A 129 3.41 -2.02 -16.89
CA ILE A 129 3.02 -1.67 -15.52
C ILE A 129 2.49 -2.94 -14.84
N LEU A 130 3.02 -3.30 -13.68
CA LEU A 130 2.43 -4.36 -12.85
C LEU A 130 1.29 -3.78 -12.02
N ILE A 131 0.08 -4.30 -12.20
CA ILE A 131 -1.09 -3.94 -11.39
C ILE A 131 -1.33 -5.05 -10.38
N THR A 132 -1.32 -4.70 -9.08
CA THR A 132 -1.50 -5.68 -8.02
C THR A 132 -2.16 -5.06 -6.79
N HIS A 133 -2.39 -5.87 -5.74
CA HIS A 133 -2.96 -5.40 -4.49
C HIS A 133 -1.91 -5.34 -3.37
N VAL A 134 -2.19 -4.47 -2.40
CA VAL A 134 -1.29 -4.10 -1.29
C VAL A 134 -0.72 -5.30 -0.53
N GLN A 135 -1.51 -6.36 -0.31
CA GLN A 135 -1.06 -7.56 0.40
C GLN A 135 0.02 -8.38 -0.33
N LYS A 136 0.25 -8.16 -1.63
CA LYS A 136 1.37 -8.84 -2.33
C LYS A 136 2.73 -8.27 -1.95
N ILE A 137 2.74 -7.01 -1.49
CA ILE A 137 3.96 -6.27 -1.17
C ILE A 137 4.17 -6.23 0.34
N PHE A 138 3.11 -5.85 1.09
CA PHE A 138 3.18 -5.57 2.52
C PHE A 138 2.69 -6.77 3.34
N ASN A 139 3.57 -7.72 3.58
CA ASN A 139 3.43 -8.83 4.51
C ASN A 139 4.81 -9.48 4.73
N GLY A 140 4.98 -10.23 5.81
CA GLY A 140 6.27 -10.84 6.16
C GLY A 140 6.75 -11.96 5.20
N ARG A 141 5.92 -12.37 4.25
CA ARG A 141 6.25 -13.33 3.18
C ARG A 141 6.01 -12.71 1.80
N SER A 142 6.38 -11.45 1.67
CA SER A 142 6.21 -10.68 0.44
C SER A 142 6.89 -11.33 -0.74
N VAL A 143 6.18 -11.46 -1.85
CA VAL A 143 6.79 -11.91 -3.13
C VAL A 143 7.81 -10.92 -3.69
N PHE A 144 7.77 -9.67 -3.21
CA PHE A 144 8.77 -8.66 -3.55
C PHE A 144 10.01 -8.72 -2.64
N GLY A 145 10.01 -9.62 -1.64
CA GLY A 145 11.07 -9.71 -0.64
C GLY A 145 10.93 -8.68 0.49
N THR A 146 11.76 -8.87 1.51
CA THR A 146 11.83 -8.01 2.71
C THR A 146 13.29 -7.68 3.02
N ASP A 147 13.50 -6.64 3.80
CA ASP A 147 14.79 -6.17 4.27
C ASP A 147 15.81 -5.95 3.15
N ASN A 148 16.95 -6.63 3.18
CA ASN A 148 18.00 -6.48 2.17
C ASN A 148 17.77 -7.31 0.89
N ASN A 149 16.79 -8.22 0.90
CA ASN A 149 16.47 -9.08 -0.23
C ASN A 149 15.13 -8.67 -0.85
N TYR A 150 15.11 -7.60 -1.63
CA TYR A 150 13.90 -7.08 -2.26
C TYR A 150 14.07 -6.83 -3.75
N ILE A 151 12.98 -6.89 -4.48
CA ILE A 151 12.92 -6.52 -5.91
C ILE A 151 12.96 -4.99 -6.03
N LYS A 152 13.95 -4.48 -6.76
CA LYS A 152 14.05 -3.03 -7.03
C LYS A 152 12.90 -2.56 -7.92
N THR A 153 12.25 -1.49 -7.51
CA THR A 153 11.22 -0.79 -8.29
C THR A 153 11.68 0.62 -8.59
N GLY A 154 11.36 1.13 -9.77
CA GLY A 154 11.62 2.52 -10.13
C GLY A 154 10.51 3.42 -9.60
N SER A 155 9.26 3.10 -9.94
CA SER A 155 8.11 3.94 -9.60
C SER A 155 6.98 3.12 -9.00
N VAL A 156 6.44 3.57 -7.87
CA VAL A 156 5.34 2.92 -7.16
C VAL A 156 4.21 3.91 -6.96
N LEU A 157 3.01 3.51 -7.39
CA LEU A 157 1.79 4.28 -7.17
C LEU A 157 0.82 3.48 -6.32
N MET A 158 0.28 4.09 -5.27
CA MET A 158 -0.71 3.50 -4.38
C MET A 158 -2.04 4.24 -4.57
N ASP A 159 -3.03 3.54 -5.10
CA ASP A 159 -4.37 4.07 -5.28
C ASP A 159 -5.21 3.84 -4.02
N ASP A 160 -6.14 4.75 -3.77
CA ASP A 160 -6.93 4.78 -2.53
C ASP A 160 -6.05 4.55 -1.30
N SER A 161 -5.13 5.48 -1.10
CA SER A 161 -4.03 5.33 -0.14
C SER A 161 -4.50 5.05 1.30
N HIS A 162 -5.69 5.51 1.71
CA HIS A 162 -6.23 5.22 3.05
C HIS A 162 -6.55 3.74 3.23
N ALA A 163 -7.28 3.15 2.28
CA ALA A 163 -7.61 1.72 2.33
C ALA A 163 -6.34 0.85 2.24
N CYS A 164 -5.33 1.30 1.48
CA CYS A 164 -4.02 0.64 1.45
C CYS A 164 -3.30 0.74 2.80
N ILE A 165 -3.31 1.90 3.46
CA ILE A 165 -2.69 2.12 4.78
C ILE A 165 -3.31 1.23 5.83
N ASP A 166 -4.63 1.10 5.88
CA ASP A 166 -5.31 0.23 6.83
C ASP A 166 -4.89 -1.24 6.62
N THR A 167 -4.75 -1.66 5.36
CA THR A 167 -4.24 -3.00 5.04
C THR A 167 -2.76 -3.17 5.42
N ILE A 168 -1.92 -2.13 5.25
CA ILE A 168 -0.52 -2.15 5.70
C ILE A 168 -0.46 -2.29 7.23
N LYS A 169 -1.21 -1.49 7.98
CA LYS A 169 -1.28 -1.59 9.45
C LYS A 169 -1.71 -2.99 9.89
N SER A 170 -2.74 -3.54 9.24
CA SER A 170 -3.22 -4.90 9.52
C SER A 170 -2.17 -5.99 9.25
N ALA A 171 -1.28 -5.80 8.27
CA ALA A 171 -0.22 -6.76 7.98
C ALA A 171 0.82 -6.89 9.12
N PHE A 172 0.96 -5.86 9.96
CA PHE A 172 1.81 -5.88 11.15
C PHE A 172 1.06 -6.28 12.43
N THR A 173 -0.24 -6.53 12.34
CA THR A 173 -1.09 -6.80 13.49
C THR A 173 -1.51 -8.26 13.53
N ILE A 174 -1.28 -8.93 14.67
CA ILE A 174 -1.85 -10.24 14.96
C ILE A 174 -3.16 -10.04 15.73
N SER A 175 -4.25 -10.56 15.19
CA SER A 175 -5.56 -10.58 15.85
C SER A 175 -5.95 -12.01 16.15
N ILE A 176 -6.12 -12.35 17.43
CA ILE A 176 -6.46 -13.69 17.91
C ILE A 176 -7.88 -13.64 18.47
N SER A 177 -8.82 -14.21 17.73
CA SER A 177 -10.23 -14.34 18.17
C SER A 177 -10.36 -15.50 19.17
N LYS A 178 -11.09 -15.28 20.28
CA LYS A 178 -11.44 -16.31 21.27
C LYS A 178 -12.22 -17.45 20.63
N SER A 179 -13.13 -17.16 19.70
CA SER A 179 -13.96 -18.17 19.03
C SER A 179 -13.19 -19.04 18.03
N GLU A 180 -12.21 -18.46 17.30
CA GLU A 180 -11.43 -19.19 16.30
C GLU A 180 -10.19 -19.88 16.89
N ASN A 181 -9.60 -19.30 17.94
CA ASN A 181 -8.37 -19.76 18.55
C ASN A 181 -8.43 -19.76 20.09
N PRO A 182 -9.37 -20.51 20.71
CA PRO A 182 -9.60 -20.47 22.15
C PRO A 182 -8.38 -20.87 22.98
N GLU A 183 -7.57 -21.82 22.50
CA GLU A 183 -6.37 -22.28 23.20
C GLU A 183 -5.29 -21.20 23.27
N ILE A 184 -5.02 -20.50 22.16
CA ILE A 184 -4.00 -19.43 22.14
C ILE A 184 -4.50 -18.27 23.00
N TYR A 185 -5.76 -17.91 22.83
CA TYR A 185 -6.40 -16.86 23.60
C TYR A 185 -6.28 -17.14 25.11
N SER A 186 -6.62 -18.34 25.57
CA SER A 186 -6.55 -18.75 26.97
C SER A 186 -5.10 -18.76 27.51
N LYS A 187 -4.12 -19.25 26.72
CA LYS A 187 -2.71 -19.23 27.10
C LYS A 187 -2.20 -17.82 27.34
N ILE A 188 -2.57 -16.87 26.49
CA ILE A 188 -2.18 -15.46 26.61
C ILE A 188 -2.85 -14.81 27.83
N LEU A 189 -4.15 -15.08 28.07
CA LEU A 189 -4.81 -14.61 29.28
C LEU A 189 -4.10 -15.10 30.54
N THR A 190 -3.79 -16.40 30.60
CA THR A 190 -3.08 -17.00 31.74
C THR A 190 -1.69 -16.38 31.92
N LEU A 191 -0.99 -16.12 30.83
CA LEU A 191 0.35 -15.53 30.88
C LEU A 191 0.35 -14.16 31.58
N PHE A 192 -0.65 -13.33 31.31
CA PHE A 192 -0.72 -11.96 31.84
C PHE A 192 -1.64 -11.80 33.06
N ASN A 193 -2.27 -12.87 33.54
CA ASN A 193 -3.33 -12.82 34.55
C ASN A 193 -2.99 -11.94 35.75
N ASP A 194 -1.87 -12.20 36.40
CA ASP A 194 -1.51 -11.53 37.67
C ASP A 194 -1.26 -10.02 37.46
N ASP A 195 -0.55 -9.68 36.38
CA ASP A 195 -0.26 -8.28 36.04
C ASP A 195 -1.53 -7.51 35.65
N MET A 196 -2.50 -8.18 35.03
CA MET A 196 -3.76 -7.56 34.62
C MET A 196 -4.68 -7.36 35.83
N ILE A 197 -4.68 -8.28 36.80
CA ILE A 197 -5.39 -8.12 38.08
C ILE A 197 -4.82 -6.91 38.82
N GLU A 198 -3.50 -6.79 38.91
CA GLU A 198 -2.81 -5.65 39.56
C GLU A 198 -3.17 -4.33 38.91
N GLN A 199 -3.32 -4.31 37.58
CA GLN A 199 -3.67 -3.11 36.82
C GLN A 199 -5.15 -2.69 37.01
N GLY A 200 -6.08 -3.68 37.11
CA GLY A 200 -7.51 -3.39 37.27
C GLY A 200 -8.38 -4.64 37.33
N GLU A 201 -8.54 -5.17 38.52
CA GLU A 201 -9.26 -6.44 38.79
C GLU A 201 -10.67 -6.48 38.20
N GLY A 202 -11.47 -5.40 38.34
CA GLY A 202 -12.84 -5.35 37.84
C GLY A 202 -12.92 -5.48 36.32
N SER A 203 -12.14 -4.68 35.59
CA SER A 203 -12.10 -4.76 34.13
C SER A 203 -11.51 -6.09 33.64
N TRP A 204 -10.57 -6.67 34.37
CA TRP A 204 -10.04 -7.98 34.04
C TRP A 204 -11.08 -9.09 34.21
N LEU A 205 -11.90 -9.02 35.26
CA LEU A 205 -13.00 -9.95 35.48
C LEU A 205 -14.03 -9.87 34.35
N ASP A 206 -14.38 -8.66 33.90
CA ASP A 206 -15.27 -8.44 32.74
C ASP A 206 -14.73 -9.10 31.47
N ILE A 207 -13.43 -8.96 31.21
CA ILE A 207 -12.74 -9.61 30.08
C ILE A 207 -12.79 -11.14 30.21
N GLN A 208 -12.52 -11.68 31.39
CA GLN A 208 -12.56 -13.14 31.63
C GLN A 208 -13.96 -13.71 31.44
N THR A 209 -15.00 -12.99 31.85
CA THR A 209 -16.40 -13.37 31.65
C THR A 209 -16.90 -13.19 30.22
N GLY A 210 -16.11 -12.52 29.36
CA GLY A 210 -16.36 -12.45 27.94
C GLY A 210 -16.99 -11.13 27.48
N ASP A 211 -16.95 -10.07 28.29
CA ASP A 211 -17.41 -8.75 27.82
C ASP A 211 -16.51 -8.23 26.68
N TYR A 212 -17.13 -8.05 25.52
CA TYR A 212 -16.46 -7.60 24.31
C TYR A 212 -16.23 -6.07 24.27
N ASN A 213 -16.92 -5.30 25.12
CA ASN A 213 -16.78 -3.86 25.21
C ASN A 213 -15.59 -3.44 26.08
N THR A 214 -15.25 -4.28 27.06
CA THR A 214 -14.12 -4.04 27.94
C THR A 214 -12.83 -4.51 27.27
N PHE A 215 -11.81 -3.65 27.26
CA PHE A 215 -10.48 -4.00 26.82
C PHE A 215 -9.41 -3.37 27.71
N MET A 216 -8.28 -4.04 27.84
CA MET A 216 -7.14 -3.59 28.61
C MET A 216 -5.85 -3.72 27.78
N ALA A 217 -4.94 -2.77 27.93
CA ALA A 217 -3.60 -2.91 27.41
C ALA A 217 -2.74 -3.70 28.40
N VAL A 218 -1.95 -4.65 27.91
CA VAL A 218 -0.92 -5.30 28.73
C VAL A 218 0.12 -4.24 29.10
N PRO A 219 0.46 -4.09 30.40
CA PRO A 219 1.46 -3.11 30.82
C PRO A 219 2.81 -3.31 30.10
N TYR A 220 3.46 -2.23 29.72
CA TYR A 220 4.73 -2.26 29.00
C TYR A 220 5.80 -3.11 29.70
N TRP A 221 5.92 -3.00 31.03
CA TRP A 221 6.87 -3.77 31.80
C TRP A 221 6.53 -5.27 31.81
N SER A 222 5.25 -5.63 31.92
CA SER A 222 4.78 -7.02 31.85
C SER A 222 5.05 -7.62 30.48
N TRP A 223 4.74 -6.89 29.39
CA TRP A 223 5.06 -7.30 28.04
C TRP A 223 6.54 -7.62 27.85
N ASN A 224 7.42 -6.72 28.28
CA ASN A 224 8.87 -6.91 28.18
C ASN A 224 9.38 -8.09 28.99
N ASN A 225 8.87 -8.26 30.22
CA ASN A 225 9.27 -9.37 31.07
C ASN A 225 8.85 -10.73 30.51
N LYS A 226 7.70 -10.80 29.83
CA LYS A 226 7.09 -12.05 29.35
C LYS A 226 7.21 -12.25 27.83
N LYS A 227 8.02 -11.44 27.15
CA LYS A 227 8.19 -11.52 25.69
C LYS A 227 8.69 -12.88 25.18
N THR A 228 9.55 -13.55 25.94
CA THR A 228 10.08 -14.88 25.58
C THR A 228 8.98 -15.94 25.60
N GLU A 229 8.12 -15.91 26.62
CA GLU A 229 6.97 -16.81 26.73
C GLU A 229 5.94 -16.51 25.64
N MET A 230 5.69 -15.24 25.35
CA MET A 230 4.82 -14.84 24.25
C MET A 230 5.35 -15.35 22.90
N LEU A 231 6.64 -15.20 22.63
CA LEU A 231 7.27 -15.75 21.42
C LEU A 231 7.10 -17.26 21.32
N ARG A 232 7.20 -18.00 22.44
CA ARG A 232 6.96 -19.46 22.46
C ARG A 232 5.52 -19.81 22.11
N ILE A 233 4.54 -19.08 22.66
CA ILE A 233 3.12 -19.29 22.35
C ILE A 233 2.85 -19.07 20.87
N LEU A 234 3.36 -17.97 20.32
CA LEU A 234 3.10 -17.59 18.92
C LEU A 234 3.86 -18.47 17.92
N SER A 235 5.12 -18.83 18.22
CA SER A 235 5.93 -19.69 17.34
C SER A 235 5.34 -21.10 17.23
N ALA A 236 4.78 -21.64 18.31
CA ALA A 236 4.10 -22.94 18.29
C ALA A 236 2.83 -22.96 17.41
N THR A 237 2.36 -21.80 16.98
CA THR A 237 1.12 -21.63 16.22
C THR A 237 1.30 -20.77 14.96
N GLN A 238 2.55 -20.56 14.54
CA GLN A 238 2.89 -19.71 13.39
C GLN A 238 2.28 -20.15 12.05
N GLU A 239 1.92 -21.43 11.92
CA GLU A 239 1.23 -21.95 10.72
C GLU A 239 -0.23 -21.47 10.61
N LYS A 240 -0.81 -20.95 11.67
CA LYS A 240 -2.15 -20.38 11.61
C LYS A 240 -2.13 -19.09 10.79
N ARG A 241 -3.07 -18.95 9.88
CA ARG A 241 -3.14 -17.84 8.91
C ARG A 241 -3.02 -16.46 9.54
N GLN A 242 -3.61 -16.25 10.73
CA GLN A 242 -3.58 -14.97 11.44
C GLN A 242 -2.17 -14.58 11.91
N ILE A 243 -1.26 -15.55 12.08
CA ILE A 243 0.10 -15.36 12.57
C ILE A 243 1.09 -15.47 11.41
N TYR A 244 0.85 -16.37 10.47
CA TYR A 244 1.77 -16.78 9.40
C TYR A 244 2.40 -15.64 8.62
N TYR A 245 1.59 -14.65 8.21
CA TYR A 245 2.07 -13.52 7.41
C TYR A 245 2.66 -12.38 8.24
N THR A 246 2.28 -12.26 9.51
CA THR A 246 2.79 -11.22 10.41
C THR A 246 4.02 -11.67 11.18
N TRP A 247 4.15 -12.97 11.44
CA TRP A 247 5.24 -13.54 12.23
C TRP A 247 6.63 -13.06 11.82
N PRO A 248 7.04 -13.11 10.52
CA PRO A 248 8.37 -12.66 10.11
C PRO A 248 8.62 -11.17 10.33
N LEU A 249 7.56 -10.34 10.45
CA LEU A 249 7.68 -8.91 10.72
C LEU A 249 7.83 -8.59 12.20
N MET A 250 7.47 -9.54 13.08
CA MET A 250 7.37 -9.33 14.53
C MET A 250 8.43 -10.08 15.32
N CYS A 251 8.78 -11.30 14.92
CA CYS A 251 9.54 -12.24 15.76
C CYS A 251 10.87 -11.68 16.29
N ASP A 252 11.58 -10.89 15.49
CA ASP A 252 12.88 -10.31 15.83
C ASP A 252 12.79 -8.93 16.51
N GLN A 253 11.58 -8.40 16.68
CA GLN A 253 11.37 -7.06 17.25
C GLN A 253 10.10 -6.96 18.10
N ILE A 254 9.76 -8.04 18.81
CA ILE A 254 8.54 -8.14 19.63
C ILE A 254 8.47 -7.07 20.73
N GLU A 255 9.60 -6.54 21.18
CA GLU A 255 9.68 -5.46 22.16
C GLU A 255 9.07 -4.14 21.66
N ASN A 256 8.97 -3.96 20.33
CA ASN A 256 8.35 -2.79 19.69
C ASN A 256 6.83 -2.94 19.53
N TYR A 257 6.26 -4.01 20.05
CA TYR A 257 4.84 -4.32 19.97
C TYR A 257 4.13 -4.09 21.31
N CYS A 258 2.84 -3.85 21.23
CA CYS A 258 1.94 -3.80 22.38
C CYS A 258 0.81 -4.81 22.19
N CYS A 259 0.21 -5.21 23.30
CA CYS A 259 -0.86 -6.19 23.34
C CYS A 259 -2.09 -5.59 24.01
N TYR A 260 -3.25 -5.70 23.36
CA TYR A 260 -4.55 -5.35 23.90
C TYR A 260 -5.41 -6.60 24.02
N ILE A 261 -6.09 -6.76 25.14
CA ILE A 261 -6.92 -7.91 25.44
C ILE A 261 -8.35 -7.45 25.68
N SER A 262 -9.32 -8.06 25.04
CA SER A 262 -10.76 -7.90 25.32
C SER A 262 -11.42 -9.26 25.54
N GLY A 263 -12.66 -9.30 26.00
CA GLY A 263 -13.36 -10.57 26.23
C GLY A 263 -13.58 -11.45 25.00
N SER A 264 -13.37 -10.92 23.79
CA SER A 264 -13.56 -11.64 22.52
C SER A 264 -12.29 -11.81 21.68
N LYS A 265 -11.27 -10.96 21.84
CA LYS A 265 -10.07 -10.97 21.01
C LYS A 265 -8.83 -10.42 21.72
N ILE A 266 -7.69 -10.84 21.26
CA ILE A 266 -6.39 -10.25 21.59
C ILE A 266 -5.82 -9.64 20.31
N GLU A 267 -5.26 -8.44 20.42
CA GLU A 267 -4.62 -7.72 19.33
C GLU A 267 -3.19 -7.34 19.71
N ILE A 268 -2.23 -7.76 18.88
CA ILE A 268 -0.80 -7.48 19.07
C ILE A 268 -0.36 -6.67 17.86
N SER A 269 0.04 -5.42 18.08
CA SER A 269 0.40 -4.47 17.03
C SER A 269 1.64 -3.66 17.41
N PRO A 270 2.45 -3.21 16.43
CA PRO A 270 3.62 -2.39 16.74
C PRO A 270 3.21 -0.96 17.10
N TYR A 271 4.01 -0.30 17.93
CA TYR A 271 3.87 1.14 18.16
C TYR A 271 4.06 1.96 16.90
N ASN A 272 4.98 1.52 16.02
CA ASN A 272 5.24 2.13 14.73
C ASN A 272 5.47 1.05 13.67
N VAL A 273 4.89 1.24 12.49
CA VAL A 273 5.10 0.35 11.34
C VAL A 273 6.50 0.59 10.76
N SER A 274 7.29 -0.47 10.62
CA SER A 274 8.61 -0.41 9.97
C SER A 274 8.48 -0.59 8.46
N ILE A 275 8.16 0.49 7.73
CA ILE A 275 7.97 0.43 6.28
C ILE A 275 9.26 0.08 5.52
N ARG A 276 10.43 0.33 6.11
CA ARG A 276 11.74 0.05 5.51
C ARG A 276 11.97 -1.42 5.23
N THR A 277 11.32 -2.31 5.98
CA THR A 277 11.29 -3.74 5.70
C THR A 277 10.86 -4.05 4.25
N PHE A 278 10.03 -3.18 3.64
CA PHE A 278 9.58 -3.35 2.25
C PHE A 278 10.39 -2.46 1.31
N GLY A 279 11.62 -2.89 1.01
CA GLY A 279 12.57 -2.13 0.20
C GLY A 279 12.05 -1.77 -1.19
N SER A 280 11.21 -2.63 -1.80
CA SER A 280 10.55 -2.35 -3.09
C SER A 280 9.71 -1.07 -3.07
N PHE A 281 9.08 -0.75 -1.92
CA PHE A 281 8.35 0.51 -1.76
C PHE A 281 9.24 1.61 -1.21
N SER A 282 10.02 1.32 -0.16
CA SER A 282 10.76 2.31 0.60
C SER A 282 11.90 2.94 -0.18
N TYR A 283 12.53 2.21 -1.11
CA TYR A 283 13.66 2.69 -1.90
C TYR A 283 13.30 2.95 -3.37
N ALA A 284 12.01 2.96 -3.72
CA ALA A 284 11.57 3.37 -5.05
C ALA A 284 12.00 4.82 -5.35
N THR A 285 12.35 5.08 -6.61
CA THR A 285 12.74 6.42 -7.08
C THR A 285 11.57 7.39 -6.97
N HIS A 286 10.36 6.92 -7.32
CA HIS A 286 9.12 7.69 -7.21
C HIS A 286 8.08 6.91 -6.40
N ARG A 287 7.51 7.56 -5.37
CA ARG A 287 6.42 7.04 -4.58
C ARG A 287 5.23 8.00 -4.68
N ILE A 288 4.15 7.53 -5.26
CA ILE A 288 2.97 8.33 -5.57
C ILE A 288 1.78 7.79 -4.77
N LEU A 289 1.13 8.62 -3.99
CA LEU A 289 -0.11 8.31 -3.31
C LEU A 289 -1.27 9.04 -3.97
N MET A 290 -2.36 8.32 -4.25
CA MET A 290 -3.60 8.91 -4.74
C MET A 290 -4.71 8.71 -3.73
N SER A 291 -5.45 9.78 -3.43
CA SER A 291 -6.61 9.72 -2.54
C SER A 291 -7.67 10.75 -2.91
N ALA A 292 -8.93 10.45 -2.58
CA ALA A 292 -10.01 11.42 -2.65
C ALA A 292 -10.04 12.36 -1.44
N THR A 293 -9.69 11.81 -0.28
CA THR A 293 -9.66 12.51 1.01
C THR A 293 -8.35 12.22 1.71
N ILE A 294 -7.86 13.14 2.51
CA ILE A 294 -6.72 12.92 3.39
C ILE A 294 -7.18 13.41 4.76
N GLN A 295 -7.40 12.47 5.68
CA GLN A 295 -7.90 12.74 7.02
C GLN A 295 -6.78 12.79 8.06
N ASP A 296 -5.73 11.96 7.89
CA ASP A 296 -4.60 11.91 8.81
C ASP A 296 -3.28 11.90 8.02
N ASP A 297 -2.55 12.99 8.10
CA ASP A 297 -1.26 13.15 7.43
C ASP A 297 -0.10 12.53 8.23
N SER A 298 -0.31 12.22 9.50
CA SER A 298 0.75 11.74 10.40
C SER A 298 1.33 10.40 9.95
N PHE A 299 0.48 9.50 9.46
CA PHE A 299 0.94 8.20 8.99
C PHE A 299 1.73 8.28 7.67
N PHE A 300 1.47 9.25 6.81
CA PHE A 300 2.29 9.43 5.61
C PHE A 300 3.74 9.75 5.96
N VAL A 301 3.94 10.61 6.97
CA VAL A 301 5.28 11.00 7.42
C VAL A 301 5.89 9.93 8.34
N LYS A 302 5.18 9.51 9.38
CA LYS A 302 5.72 8.60 10.40
C LYS A 302 5.72 7.13 9.97
N GLY A 303 4.64 6.69 9.31
CA GLY A 303 4.44 5.30 8.92
C GLY A 303 5.01 4.95 7.54
N LEU A 304 4.79 5.81 6.53
CA LEU A 304 5.30 5.59 5.18
C LEU A 304 6.62 6.31 4.88
N GLU A 305 7.10 7.12 5.82
CA GLU A 305 8.33 7.93 5.69
C GLU A 305 8.32 8.83 4.44
N PHE A 306 7.17 9.44 4.14
CA PHE A 306 7.07 10.47 3.10
C PHE A 306 7.70 11.77 3.58
N SER A 307 8.28 12.53 2.65
CA SER A 307 8.80 13.83 3.00
C SER A 307 7.68 14.77 3.50
N PRO A 308 7.90 15.56 4.55
CA PRO A 308 6.92 16.54 5.01
C PRO A 308 6.49 17.54 3.92
N GLU A 309 7.37 17.85 2.96
CA GLU A 309 7.09 18.71 1.82
C GLU A 309 6.04 18.09 0.89
N ALA A 310 6.11 16.79 0.62
CA ALA A 310 5.14 16.08 -0.21
C ALA A 310 3.73 16.13 0.42
N VAL A 311 3.65 16.11 1.75
CA VAL A 311 2.38 16.21 2.48
C VAL A 311 1.83 17.64 2.45
N ARG A 312 2.68 18.66 2.55
CA ARG A 312 2.28 20.09 2.53
C ARG A 312 1.89 20.55 1.14
N ILE A 313 2.59 20.09 0.10
CA ILE A 313 2.42 20.52 -1.29
C ILE A 313 1.82 19.37 -2.08
N ARG A 314 0.50 19.43 -2.28
CA ARG A 314 -0.28 18.39 -2.97
C ARG A 314 -0.59 18.83 -4.40
N CYS A 315 -0.47 17.93 -5.35
CA CYS A 315 -0.94 18.13 -6.70
C CYS A 315 -2.45 17.84 -6.76
N GLY A 316 -3.24 18.73 -7.33
CA GLY A 316 -4.67 18.51 -7.46
C GLY A 316 -5.47 19.75 -7.82
N THR A 317 -6.75 19.56 -8.09
CA THR A 317 -7.66 20.65 -8.43
C THR A 317 -7.93 21.55 -7.21
N LYS A 318 -7.68 22.83 -7.37
CA LYS A 318 -8.14 23.84 -6.40
C LYS A 318 -9.67 23.89 -6.44
N ASN A 319 -10.34 23.76 -5.29
CA ASN A 319 -11.77 24.07 -5.20
C ASN A 319 -12.02 25.48 -5.75
N LYS A 320 -13.00 25.61 -6.65
CA LYS A 320 -13.42 26.89 -7.24
C LYS A 320 -13.89 27.94 -6.21
N ASN A 321 -14.13 27.53 -4.98
CA ASN A 321 -14.46 28.41 -3.87
C ASN A 321 -13.21 28.57 -2.99
N GLY A 322 -12.48 29.66 -3.20
CA GLY A 322 -11.18 30.03 -2.63
C GLY A 322 -11.07 30.12 -1.09
N LEU A 323 -11.71 29.22 -0.37
CA LEU A 323 -11.60 29.06 1.07
C LEU A 323 -10.83 27.76 1.35
N ALA A 324 -9.51 27.91 1.48
CA ALA A 324 -8.72 26.95 2.22
C ALA A 324 -9.25 26.95 3.67
N LYS A 325 -10.12 26.01 4.01
CA LYS A 325 -10.35 25.72 5.43
C LYS A 325 -9.03 25.17 5.98
N LYS A 326 -8.34 26.04 6.75
CA LYS A 326 -7.33 25.62 7.70
C LYS A 326 -8.02 24.64 8.67
N CYS A 327 -7.61 23.40 8.69
CA CYS A 327 -7.74 22.53 9.85
C CYS A 327 -6.37 22.38 10.48
#